data_719ad450f317d6b7d52f4636421a91f9
#
_entry.id   719ad450f317d6b7d52f4636421a91f9
#
_cell.length_a   1.000
_cell.length_b   1.000
_cell.length_c   1.000
_cell.angle_alpha   90.00
_cell.angle_beta   90.00
_cell.angle_gamma   90.00
#
_symmetry.space_group_name_H-M   'P 1'
#
loop_
_entity.id
_entity.type
_entity.pdbx_description
1 polymer ?
#
loop_
_entity_poly.entity_id
_entity_poly.type
_entity_poly.pdbx_seq_one_letter_code
_entity_poly.pdbx_strand_id
1 'polypeptide(L)'
;MSKSFIRHGVLLISFCATVLNGSAMRVYVDHLVYYEANGNPYSEVLFSFDYATFTPRYTDSTESAGARIVLTMLRDTSVIVFRKGDIQSPIYRKGQYSDFTHLERFAVVPGVFKLRIEISDLYNGSPKAEVYEQEVTIHAMQQAITISPPQIVAAFRMSEDQCPMCKSGYELLPYIKSYIPGDMKTLAFYGEVYGTQVLFGESKPFIFRAMITDKSGKEISKHTQQWRGTSAQIVPILRTLDIKDLQDGEYNLRIEVRDKDNKVIEFSERRINRAGYIDKTAMSSDVNAALPAYFLSFQDSAQLYEKILYLMPIAQDNDRFTMQNQLGKADLKTLQLFHYNFWYKRNPTDPEASCREYEQRTKEVEAAFLYRGKKGWQTDRGRVYLQYGKPNTRIVRPSNPDYWPFEIWHYYETDNNLHNRRFLFYDTALGGDMELLHSDVPAEVKNFAWKEMVRSRPAALNMSDASAVNAAQRSDPFSRDEIENLWYSPH
;
A
#
# COMPACT_ATOMS: atom_id res chain seq x y z
N MET A 1 -5.34 -55.11 7.35
CA MET A 1 -5.19 -54.40 6.09
C MET A 1 -5.47 -52.92 6.35
N SER A 2 -4.41 -52.15 6.63
CA SER A 2 -4.48 -50.75 6.94
C SER A 2 -4.51 -49.97 5.61
N LYS A 3 -5.67 -49.38 5.28
CA LYS A 3 -5.76 -48.40 4.18
C LYS A 3 -5.18 -47.09 4.66
N SER A 4 -3.96 -46.81 4.25
CA SER A 4 -3.35 -45.49 4.34
C SER A 4 -4.19 -44.52 3.51
N PHE A 5 -5.01 -43.69 4.14
CA PHE A 5 -5.60 -42.49 3.54
C PHE A 5 -4.53 -41.40 3.54
N ILE A 6 -3.83 -41.29 2.42
CA ILE A 6 -3.07 -40.06 2.11
C ILE A 6 -4.14 -39.02 1.84
N ARG A 7 -4.44 -38.19 2.83
CA ARG A 7 -5.28 -36.98 2.65
C ARG A 7 -4.42 -35.91 2.00
N HIS A 8 -4.78 -35.55 0.81
CA HIS A 8 -4.28 -34.34 0.17
C HIS A 8 -4.95 -33.18 0.91
N GLY A 9 -4.21 -32.49 1.78
CA GLY A 9 -4.63 -31.19 2.27
C GLY A 9 -4.86 -30.28 1.06
N VAL A 10 -6.06 -29.77 0.92
CA VAL A 10 -6.35 -28.77 -0.12
C VAL A 10 -5.61 -27.51 0.29
N LEU A 11 -4.50 -27.25 -0.37
CA LEU A 11 -3.74 -26.01 -0.21
C LEU A 11 -4.61 -24.90 -0.81
N LEU A 12 -5.49 -24.31 0.01
CA LEU A 12 -6.17 -23.07 -0.32
C LEU A 12 -5.11 -21.98 -0.32
N ILE A 13 -4.46 -21.76 -1.46
CA ILE A 13 -3.56 -20.62 -1.66
C ILE A 13 -4.43 -19.39 -1.72
N SER A 14 -4.70 -18.82 -0.54
CA SER A 14 -5.20 -17.44 -0.47
C SER A 14 -4.07 -16.54 -0.94
N PHE A 15 -4.25 -15.92 -2.09
CA PHE A 15 -3.26 -15.02 -2.66
C PHE A 15 -3.10 -13.80 -1.73
N CYS A 16 -1.85 -13.44 -1.50
CA CYS A 16 -1.45 -12.16 -0.93
C CYS A 16 -2.07 -11.03 -1.75
N ALA A 17 -2.55 -10.00 -1.07
CA ALA A 17 -3.10 -8.81 -1.71
C ALA A 17 -2.22 -8.37 -2.89
N THR A 18 -2.80 -8.32 -4.06
CA THR A 18 -2.13 -7.82 -5.25
C THR A 18 -2.31 -6.32 -5.33
N VAL A 19 -1.23 -5.64 -5.68
CA VAL A 19 -1.22 -4.19 -5.88
C VAL A 19 -1.45 -3.92 -7.35
N LEU A 20 -2.52 -3.20 -7.67
CA LEU A 20 -2.73 -2.64 -8.99
C LEU A 20 -1.87 -1.38 -9.09
N ASN A 21 -0.80 -1.46 -9.86
CA ASN A 21 0.10 -0.35 -10.12
C ASN A 21 -0.18 0.22 -11.50
N GLY A 22 -1.17 1.08 -11.58
CA GLY A 22 -1.25 2.04 -12.65
C GLY A 22 -0.41 3.28 -12.33
N SER A 23 -0.13 4.08 -13.31
CA SER A 23 0.71 5.27 -13.16
C SER A 23 0.13 6.33 -12.21
N ALA A 24 -1.04 6.14 -11.63
CA ALA A 24 -1.69 7.06 -10.71
C ALA A 24 -2.38 6.40 -9.50
N MET A 25 -3.10 5.29 -9.63
CA MET A 25 -3.90 4.69 -8.55
C MET A 25 -3.20 3.51 -7.88
N ARG A 26 -3.34 3.40 -6.55
CA ARG A 26 -2.93 2.21 -5.80
C ARG A 26 -4.13 1.60 -5.11
N VAL A 27 -4.47 0.36 -5.48
CA VAL A 27 -5.56 -0.41 -4.90
C VAL A 27 -5.05 -1.80 -4.54
N TYR A 28 -5.34 -2.22 -3.31
CA TYR A 28 -5.07 -3.57 -2.84
C TYR A 28 -6.36 -4.38 -2.92
N VAL A 29 -6.28 -5.58 -3.45
CA VAL A 29 -7.42 -6.47 -3.63
C VAL A 29 -7.14 -7.79 -2.93
N ASP A 30 -8.11 -8.31 -2.18
CA ASP A 30 -8.07 -9.62 -1.55
C ASP A 30 -9.36 -10.38 -1.88
N HIS A 31 -9.26 -11.69 -2.13
CA HIS A 31 -10.39 -12.55 -2.44
C HIS A 31 -10.46 -13.69 -1.42
N LEU A 32 -11.60 -13.80 -0.76
CA LEU A 32 -11.87 -14.81 0.26
C LEU A 32 -13.15 -15.59 -0.06
N VAL A 33 -13.19 -16.85 0.32
CA VAL A 33 -14.37 -17.72 0.16
C VAL A 33 -14.83 -18.16 1.54
N TYR A 34 -16.12 -18.00 1.78
CA TYR A 34 -16.83 -18.43 2.97
C TYR A 34 -18.02 -19.28 2.60
N TYR A 35 -18.68 -19.87 3.59
CA TYR A 35 -19.83 -20.76 3.37
C TYR A 35 -21.00 -20.32 4.25
N GLU A 36 -22.19 -20.37 3.66
CA GLU A 36 -23.44 -20.25 4.43
C GLU A 36 -23.70 -21.52 5.26
N ALA A 37 -24.63 -21.43 6.18
CA ALA A 37 -25.03 -22.57 7.02
C ALA A 37 -25.48 -23.81 6.20
N ASN A 38 -26.08 -23.60 5.03
CA ASN A 38 -26.48 -24.66 4.11
C ASN A 38 -25.32 -25.27 3.31
N GLY A 39 -24.10 -24.75 3.48
CA GLY A 39 -22.91 -25.21 2.77
C GLY A 39 -22.64 -24.55 1.43
N ASN A 40 -23.49 -23.61 0.99
CA ASN A 40 -23.25 -22.88 -0.25
C ASN A 40 -22.08 -21.89 -0.09
N PRO A 41 -21.12 -21.87 -1.01
CA PRO A 41 -20.04 -20.92 -0.96
C PRO A 41 -20.51 -19.51 -1.41
N TYR A 42 -19.89 -18.49 -0.82
CA TYR A 42 -19.94 -17.12 -1.28
C TYR A 42 -18.55 -16.51 -1.29
N SER A 43 -18.34 -15.63 -2.23
CA SER A 43 -17.10 -14.88 -2.37
C SER A 43 -17.19 -13.51 -1.75
N GLU A 44 -16.10 -13.09 -1.13
CA GLU A 44 -15.85 -11.72 -0.70
C GLU A 44 -14.61 -11.19 -1.42
N VAL A 45 -14.78 -10.10 -2.13
CA VAL A 45 -13.69 -9.33 -2.73
C VAL A 45 -13.55 -8.04 -1.96
N LEU A 46 -12.43 -7.93 -1.26
CA LEU A 46 -12.09 -6.79 -0.41
C LEU A 46 -11.17 -5.84 -1.17
N PHE A 47 -11.44 -4.56 -1.05
CA PHE A 47 -10.64 -3.49 -1.65
C PHE A 47 -10.14 -2.54 -0.58
N SER A 48 -8.88 -2.13 -0.69
CA SER A 48 -8.32 -1.00 0.05
C SER A 48 -7.71 -0.01 -0.93
N PHE A 49 -8.23 1.19 -0.93
CA PHE A 49 -7.84 2.27 -1.81
C PHE A 49 -6.89 3.21 -1.05
N ASP A 50 -5.69 3.37 -1.56
CA ASP A 50 -4.74 4.38 -1.07
C ASP A 50 -5.22 5.75 -1.53
N TYR A 51 -5.93 6.46 -0.61
CA TYR A 51 -6.58 7.74 -0.92
C TYR A 51 -5.64 8.74 -1.58
N ALA A 52 -4.39 8.80 -1.13
CA ALA A 52 -3.40 9.75 -1.63
C ALA A 52 -3.09 9.60 -3.13
N THR A 53 -3.44 8.46 -3.73
CA THR A 53 -3.18 8.15 -5.13
C THR A 53 -4.38 8.42 -6.05
N PHE A 54 -5.51 8.85 -5.49
CA PHE A 54 -6.72 9.21 -6.24
C PHE A 54 -6.84 10.70 -6.44
N THR A 55 -7.53 11.10 -7.50
CA THR A 55 -7.89 12.49 -7.75
C THR A 55 -8.98 12.91 -6.77
N PRO A 56 -8.74 13.87 -5.86
CA PRO A 56 -9.76 14.30 -4.93
C PRO A 56 -10.78 15.23 -5.59
N ARG A 57 -12.04 15.08 -5.22
CA ARG A 57 -13.09 16.04 -5.47
C ARG A 57 -13.18 16.98 -4.27
N TYR A 58 -12.99 18.25 -4.51
CA TYR A 58 -13.07 19.28 -3.48
C TYR A 58 -14.45 19.92 -3.43
N THR A 59 -14.91 20.20 -2.22
CA THR A 59 -15.93 21.20 -1.90
C THR A 59 -15.31 22.20 -0.92
N ASP A 60 -15.98 23.32 -0.59
CA ASP A 60 -15.37 24.45 0.15
C ASP A 60 -14.35 24.06 1.24
N SER A 61 -14.75 23.24 2.20
CA SER A 61 -13.92 22.84 3.34
C SER A 61 -13.61 21.34 3.40
N THR A 62 -14.11 20.56 2.42
CA THR A 62 -14.01 19.11 2.45
C THR A 62 -13.46 18.54 1.14
N GLU A 63 -13.05 17.28 1.21
CA GLU A 63 -12.59 16.51 0.06
C GLU A 63 -13.07 15.05 0.14
N SER A 64 -13.21 14.42 -1.03
CA SER A 64 -13.51 13.00 -1.16
C SER A 64 -12.83 12.44 -2.39
N ALA A 65 -12.55 11.15 -2.43
CA ALA A 65 -12.09 10.43 -3.58
C ALA A 65 -13.14 9.41 -4.05
N GLY A 66 -13.03 8.94 -5.28
CA GLY A 66 -13.96 7.93 -5.78
C GLY A 66 -13.32 6.99 -6.79
N ALA A 67 -13.75 5.74 -6.76
CA ALA A 67 -13.34 4.69 -7.68
C ALA A 67 -14.54 4.07 -8.36
N ARG A 68 -14.45 3.82 -9.67
CA ARG A 68 -15.38 2.92 -10.37
C ARG A 68 -14.79 1.54 -10.42
N ILE A 69 -15.57 0.55 -10.00
CA ILE A 69 -15.21 -0.86 -10.06
C ILE A 69 -16.10 -1.57 -11.08
N VAL A 70 -15.48 -2.40 -11.90
CA VAL A 70 -16.17 -3.42 -12.68
C VAL A 70 -15.57 -4.77 -12.31
N LEU A 71 -16.35 -5.63 -11.67
CA LEU A 71 -15.95 -6.97 -11.26
C LEU A 71 -16.70 -7.98 -12.12
N THR A 72 -15.95 -8.89 -12.73
CA THR A 72 -16.47 -9.95 -13.56
C THR A 72 -15.87 -11.28 -13.13
N MET A 73 -16.70 -12.29 -12.91
CA MET A 73 -16.26 -13.66 -12.71
C MET A 73 -16.70 -14.51 -13.90
N LEU A 74 -15.74 -15.15 -14.55
CA LEU A 74 -15.93 -15.90 -15.77
C LEU A 74 -15.67 -17.38 -15.51
N ARG A 75 -16.51 -18.23 -16.09
CA ARG A 75 -16.21 -19.65 -16.28
C ARG A 75 -16.07 -19.87 -17.79
N ASP A 76 -14.88 -20.21 -18.24
CA ASP A 76 -14.52 -20.22 -19.65
C ASP A 76 -14.83 -18.85 -20.30
N THR A 77 -15.82 -18.78 -21.21
CA THR A 77 -16.28 -17.56 -21.86
C THR A 77 -17.57 -16.98 -21.26
N SER A 78 -18.17 -17.68 -20.30
CA SER A 78 -19.46 -17.30 -19.72
C SER A 78 -19.29 -16.41 -18.51
N VAL A 79 -20.00 -15.27 -18.48
CA VAL A 79 -20.04 -14.39 -17.31
C VAL A 79 -21.00 -14.99 -16.28
N ILE A 80 -20.44 -15.35 -15.11
CA ILE A 80 -21.21 -15.92 -14.00
C ILE A 80 -21.62 -14.82 -13.01
N VAL A 81 -20.70 -13.86 -12.76
CA VAL A 81 -20.97 -12.71 -11.89
C VAL A 81 -20.52 -11.45 -12.62
N PHE A 82 -21.35 -10.43 -12.56
CA PHE A 82 -21.02 -9.08 -13.01
C PHE A 82 -21.46 -8.08 -11.95
N ARG A 83 -20.57 -7.22 -11.55
CA ARG A 83 -20.83 -6.09 -10.66
C ARG A 83 -20.18 -4.85 -11.22
N LYS A 84 -20.89 -3.73 -11.14
CA LYS A 84 -20.37 -2.41 -11.51
C LYS A 84 -20.91 -1.41 -10.51
N GLY A 85 -20.02 -0.60 -9.96
CA GLY A 85 -20.40 0.40 -8.98
C GLY A 85 -19.38 1.52 -8.86
N ASP A 86 -19.84 2.65 -8.37
CA ASP A 86 -19.02 3.79 -8.01
C ASP A 86 -18.89 3.84 -6.48
N ILE A 87 -17.65 3.74 -6.01
CA ILE A 87 -17.31 3.72 -4.60
C ILE A 87 -16.80 5.11 -4.23
N GLN A 88 -17.35 5.66 -3.15
CA GLN A 88 -16.95 6.97 -2.61
C GLN A 88 -16.18 6.76 -1.30
N SER A 89 -15.12 7.51 -1.11
CA SER A 89 -14.49 7.62 0.21
C SER A 89 -15.44 8.32 1.18
N PRO A 90 -15.22 8.19 2.49
CA PRO A 90 -15.77 9.16 3.43
C PRO A 90 -15.42 10.59 3.02
N ILE A 91 -16.24 11.54 3.48
CA ILE A 91 -15.96 12.96 3.29
C ILE A 91 -14.99 13.40 4.39
N TYR A 92 -13.84 13.89 3.99
CA TYR A 92 -12.78 14.34 4.89
C TYR A 92 -12.70 15.87 4.93
N ARG A 93 -12.21 16.42 6.03
CA ARG A 93 -11.70 17.80 6.01
C ARG A 93 -10.46 17.84 5.11
N LYS A 94 -10.28 18.93 4.39
CA LYS A 94 -9.14 19.10 3.49
C LYS A 94 -7.81 18.81 4.20
N GLY A 95 -7.02 17.90 3.63
CA GLY A 95 -5.73 17.46 4.18
C GLY A 95 -5.80 16.45 5.33
N GLN A 96 -6.99 15.98 5.73
CA GLN A 96 -7.19 14.99 6.79
C GLN A 96 -7.91 13.76 6.24
N TYR A 97 -7.26 13.00 5.41
CA TYR A 97 -7.80 11.81 4.78
C TYR A 97 -7.12 10.53 5.25
N SER A 98 -7.76 9.41 5.03
CA SER A 98 -7.22 8.07 5.23
C SER A 98 -7.62 7.15 4.08
N ASP A 99 -6.92 6.02 3.96
CA ASP A 99 -7.33 4.95 3.06
C ASP A 99 -8.77 4.54 3.35
N PHE A 100 -9.50 4.14 2.30
CA PHE A 100 -10.86 3.67 2.43
C PHE A 100 -11.01 2.27 1.85
N THR A 101 -11.98 1.52 2.36
CA THR A 101 -12.19 0.12 2.03
C THR A 101 -13.58 -0.11 1.44
N HIS A 102 -13.70 -1.15 0.62
CA HIS A 102 -14.98 -1.61 0.09
C HIS A 102 -15.01 -3.14 0.05
N LEU A 103 -16.19 -3.70 0.15
CA LEU A 103 -16.45 -5.13 0.08
C LEU A 103 -17.55 -5.42 -0.92
N GLU A 104 -17.25 -6.28 -1.90
CA GLU A 104 -18.22 -6.94 -2.73
C GLU A 104 -18.45 -8.36 -2.24
N ARG A 105 -19.70 -8.69 -1.90
CA ARG A 105 -20.11 -10.04 -1.49
C ARG A 105 -21.13 -10.60 -2.45
N PHE A 106 -20.94 -11.83 -2.91
CA PHE A 106 -21.86 -12.48 -3.84
C PHE A 106 -21.80 -14.01 -3.72
N ALA A 107 -22.96 -14.64 -3.94
CA ALA A 107 -23.07 -16.09 -4.00
C ALA A 107 -22.32 -16.65 -5.22
N VAL A 108 -21.69 -17.80 -5.04
CA VAL A 108 -20.95 -18.51 -6.09
C VAL A 108 -21.27 -20.01 -6.02
N VAL A 109 -20.80 -20.75 -7.01
CA VAL A 109 -20.86 -22.22 -7.02
C VAL A 109 -19.44 -22.77 -7.07
N PRO A 110 -19.22 -24.03 -6.64
CA PRO A 110 -17.91 -24.66 -6.77
C PRO A 110 -17.44 -24.71 -8.23
N GLY A 111 -16.12 -24.52 -8.43
CA GLY A 111 -15.51 -24.55 -9.76
C GLY A 111 -14.26 -23.68 -9.86
N VAL A 112 -13.69 -23.65 -11.06
CA VAL A 112 -12.57 -22.77 -11.42
C VAL A 112 -13.10 -21.61 -12.24
N PHE A 113 -12.69 -20.40 -11.89
CA PHE A 113 -13.16 -19.16 -12.49
C PHE A 113 -12.00 -18.21 -12.74
N LYS A 114 -12.17 -17.32 -13.71
CA LYS A 114 -11.33 -16.16 -13.91
C LYS A 114 -12.01 -14.95 -13.26
N LEU A 115 -11.43 -14.43 -12.19
CA LEU A 115 -11.83 -13.17 -11.57
C LEU A 115 -11.12 -12.02 -12.30
N ARG A 116 -11.89 -11.11 -12.89
CA ARG A 116 -11.40 -9.90 -13.56
C ARG A 116 -11.99 -8.68 -12.87
N ILE A 117 -11.13 -7.76 -12.49
CA ILE A 117 -11.49 -6.51 -11.82
C ILE A 117 -10.87 -5.36 -12.61
N GLU A 118 -11.70 -4.39 -12.98
CA GLU A 118 -11.28 -3.15 -13.61
C GLU A 118 -11.61 -2.00 -12.65
N ILE A 119 -10.62 -1.14 -12.40
CA ILE A 119 -10.76 -0.01 -11.48
C ILE A 119 -10.34 1.26 -12.21
N SER A 120 -11.13 2.31 -12.10
CA SER A 120 -10.80 3.63 -12.61
C SER A 120 -11.11 4.72 -11.59
N ASP A 121 -10.33 5.78 -11.61
CA ASP A 121 -10.53 6.97 -10.78
C ASP A 121 -11.70 7.78 -11.33
N LEU A 122 -12.73 8.03 -10.51
CA LEU A 122 -13.95 8.74 -10.93
C LEU A 122 -13.73 10.21 -11.27
N TYR A 123 -12.73 10.82 -10.66
CA TYR A 123 -12.51 12.27 -10.78
C TYR A 123 -11.30 12.61 -11.64
N ASN A 124 -10.63 11.61 -12.20
CA ASN A 124 -9.60 11.82 -13.20
C ASN A 124 -10.27 12.13 -14.57
N GLY A 125 -9.92 13.24 -15.19
CA GLY A 125 -10.48 13.68 -16.47
C GLY A 125 -10.21 12.75 -17.66
N SER A 126 -9.24 11.82 -17.54
CA SER A 126 -8.94 10.78 -18.54
C SER A 126 -8.71 9.44 -17.83
N PRO A 127 -9.78 8.81 -17.32
CA PRO A 127 -9.64 7.62 -16.51
C PRO A 127 -9.22 6.42 -17.39
N LYS A 128 -7.99 5.96 -17.21
CA LYS A 128 -7.56 4.65 -17.69
C LYS A 128 -7.88 3.63 -16.62
N ALA A 129 -8.62 2.58 -16.98
CA ALA A 129 -8.90 1.50 -16.05
C ALA A 129 -7.64 0.65 -15.84
N GLU A 130 -7.31 0.39 -14.59
CA GLU A 130 -6.37 -0.65 -14.19
C GLU A 130 -7.10 -1.99 -14.15
N VAL A 131 -6.49 -3.03 -14.71
CA VAL A 131 -7.09 -4.35 -14.85
C VAL A 131 -6.32 -5.36 -14.03
N TYR A 132 -7.04 -6.07 -13.18
CA TYR A 132 -6.57 -7.21 -12.43
C TYR A 132 -7.26 -8.48 -12.90
N GLU A 133 -6.50 -9.54 -13.17
CA GLU A 133 -7.04 -10.85 -13.53
C GLU A 133 -6.36 -11.95 -12.71
N GLN A 134 -7.17 -12.85 -12.19
CA GLN A 134 -6.69 -14.00 -11.43
C GLN A 134 -7.58 -15.22 -11.67
N GLU A 135 -6.97 -16.41 -11.77
CA GLU A 135 -7.71 -17.64 -11.64
C GLU A 135 -8.02 -17.93 -10.17
N VAL A 136 -9.26 -18.24 -9.87
CA VAL A 136 -9.74 -18.55 -8.53
C VAL A 136 -10.47 -19.88 -8.54
N THR A 137 -10.13 -20.74 -7.57
CA THR A 137 -10.81 -22.03 -7.37
C THR A 137 -11.71 -21.95 -6.16
N ILE A 138 -13.00 -22.23 -6.36
CA ILE A 138 -13.99 -22.30 -5.30
C ILE A 138 -14.30 -23.76 -5.03
N HIS A 139 -13.99 -24.21 -3.82
CA HIS A 139 -14.23 -25.57 -3.41
C HIS A 139 -15.65 -25.73 -2.84
N ALA A 140 -16.23 -26.92 -3.00
CA ALA A 140 -17.40 -27.29 -2.22
C ALA A 140 -17.02 -27.44 -0.74
N MET A 141 -17.94 -27.12 0.17
CA MET A 141 -17.75 -27.39 1.58
C MET A 141 -17.55 -28.91 1.80
N GLN A 142 -16.51 -29.26 2.54
CA GLN A 142 -16.24 -30.68 2.85
C GLN A 142 -17.29 -31.25 3.82
N GLN A 143 -17.53 -32.54 3.74
CA GLN A 143 -18.52 -33.19 4.61
C GLN A 143 -18.11 -33.26 6.09
N ALA A 144 -16.81 -33.20 6.39
CA ALA A 144 -16.32 -33.23 7.76
C ALA A 144 -16.12 -31.85 8.35
N ILE A 145 -14.95 -31.26 8.14
CA ILE A 145 -14.60 -29.90 8.60
C ILE A 145 -14.04 -29.12 7.42
N THR A 146 -14.46 -27.86 7.30
CA THR A 146 -13.89 -26.87 6.39
C THR A 146 -13.45 -25.67 7.21
N ILE A 147 -12.32 -25.09 6.88
CA ILE A 147 -11.82 -23.83 7.50
C ILE A 147 -11.67 -22.79 6.40
N SER A 148 -12.27 -21.62 6.59
CA SER A 148 -12.09 -20.50 5.65
C SER A 148 -10.63 -20.03 5.64
N PRO A 149 -10.16 -19.39 4.55
CA PRO A 149 -8.89 -18.71 4.58
C PRO A 149 -8.85 -17.64 5.70
N PRO A 150 -7.73 -17.53 6.44
CA PRO A 150 -7.60 -16.48 7.44
C PRO A 150 -7.63 -15.09 6.81
N GLN A 151 -8.54 -14.24 7.23
CA GLN A 151 -8.58 -12.82 6.87
C GLN A 151 -7.75 -12.03 7.89
N ILE A 152 -6.76 -11.27 7.43
CA ILE A 152 -6.02 -10.37 8.32
C ILE A 152 -6.86 -9.12 8.56
N VAL A 153 -6.89 -8.67 9.82
CA VAL A 153 -7.75 -7.58 10.29
C VAL A 153 -6.87 -6.48 10.89
N ALA A 154 -7.04 -5.25 10.41
CA ALA A 154 -6.33 -4.08 10.93
C ALA A 154 -6.90 -3.64 12.28
N ALA A 155 -8.22 -3.66 12.39
CA ALA A 155 -8.96 -3.34 13.62
C ALA A 155 -10.31 -4.06 13.62
N PHE A 156 -10.88 -4.25 14.81
CA PHE A 156 -12.22 -4.80 14.96
C PHE A 156 -12.89 -4.22 16.19
N ARG A 157 -14.23 -4.18 16.16
CA ARG A 157 -15.06 -3.83 17.31
C ARG A 157 -16.32 -4.69 17.34
N MET A 158 -16.89 -4.88 18.51
CA MET A 158 -18.21 -5.49 18.61
C MET A 158 -19.24 -4.56 17.94
N SER A 159 -20.15 -5.13 17.18
CA SER A 159 -21.23 -4.40 16.52
C SER A 159 -22.47 -5.28 16.46
N GLU A 160 -23.59 -4.71 16.91
CA GLU A 160 -24.91 -5.31 16.75
C GLU A 160 -25.56 -4.88 15.43
N ASP A 161 -24.95 -3.92 14.74
CA ASP A 161 -25.43 -3.39 13.47
C ASP A 161 -25.20 -4.37 12.32
N GLN A 162 -26.10 -4.35 11.36
CA GLN A 162 -25.88 -4.99 10.05
C GLN A 162 -25.13 -4.03 9.15
N CYS A 163 -23.83 -4.17 9.05
CA CYS A 163 -22.99 -3.37 8.15
C CYS A 163 -22.30 -4.27 7.11
N PRO A 164 -21.85 -3.75 5.96
CA PRO A 164 -21.16 -4.55 4.94
C PRO A 164 -19.94 -5.30 5.48
N MET A 165 -19.18 -4.69 6.39
CA MET A 165 -17.99 -5.27 7.02
C MET A 165 -18.31 -6.05 8.31
N CYS A 166 -19.59 -6.22 8.67
CA CYS A 166 -19.99 -6.92 9.89
C CYS A 166 -20.08 -8.44 9.64
N LYS A 167 -19.48 -9.21 10.57
CA LYS A 167 -19.50 -10.67 10.61
C LYS A 167 -19.54 -11.16 12.04
N SER A 168 -20.43 -12.11 12.32
CA SER A 168 -20.48 -12.82 13.61
C SER A 168 -20.46 -11.90 14.85
N GLY A 169 -21.15 -10.74 14.78
CA GLY A 169 -21.21 -9.76 15.87
C GLY A 169 -20.00 -8.81 15.95
N TYR A 170 -19.18 -8.75 14.93
CA TYR A 170 -18.02 -7.84 14.85
C TYR A 170 -18.02 -7.07 13.54
N GLU A 171 -17.70 -5.79 13.62
CA GLU A 171 -17.25 -5.02 12.47
C GLU A 171 -15.74 -5.21 12.30
N LEU A 172 -15.34 -5.65 11.12
CA LEU A 172 -13.95 -6.02 10.80
C LEU A 172 -13.37 -5.04 9.79
N LEU A 173 -12.37 -4.26 10.18
CA LEU A 173 -11.59 -3.47 9.23
C LEU A 173 -10.48 -4.35 8.64
N PRO A 174 -10.53 -4.72 7.35
CA PRO A 174 -9.56 -5.63 6.77
C PRO A 174 -8.17 -4.99 6.62
N TYR A 175 -7.13 -5.78 6.80
CA TYR A 175 -5.76 -5.42 6.46
C TYR A 175 -5.37 -6.11 5.14
N ILE A 176 -5.32 -5.35 4.05
CA ILE A 176 -5.16 -5.89 2.68
C ILE A 176 -3.82 -5.46 2.06
N LYS A 177 -2.86 -5.01 2.85
CA LYS A 177 -1.54 -4.66 2.33
C LYS A 177 -0.70 -5.91 2.03
N SER A 178 0.23 -5.79 1.09
CA SER A 178 1.06 -6.90 0.63
C SER A 178 2.10 -7.37 1.67
N TYR A 179 2.30 -6.61 2.74
CA TYR A 179 3.26 -6.94 3.79
C TYR A 179 2.76 -6.46 5.15
N ILE A 180 3.26 -7.10 6.21
CA ILE A 180 3.03 -6.74 7.61
C ILE A 180 4.24 -5.94 8.10
N PRO A 181 4.08 -4.65 8.48
CA PRO A 181 5.19 -3.81 8.92
C PRO A 181 5.92 -4.33 10.14
N GLY A 182 7.22 -4.05 10.25
CA GLY A 182 8.06 -4.48 11.37
C GLY A 182 7.63 -3.92 12.74
N ASP A 183 6.96 -2.78 12.76
CA ASP A 183 6.42 -2.15 13.98
C ASP A 183 5.07 -2.74 14.44
N MET A 184 4.37 -3.50 13.57
CA MET A 184 3.18 -4.23 13.95
C MET A 184 3.54 -5.38 14.90
N LYS A 185 3.19 -5.28 16.17
CA LYS A 185 3.55 -6.26 17.22
C LYS A 185 2.55 -7.41 17.34
N THR A 186 1.32 -7.19 16.88
CA THR A 186 0.24 -8.18 16.95
C THR A 186 -0.42 -8.33 15.59
N LEU A 187 -0.76 -9.57 15.22
CA LEU A 187 -1.49 -9.91 14.00
C LEU A 187 -2.88 -10.36 14.39
N ALA A 188 -3.89 -9.54 14.12
CA ALA A 188 -5.28 -9.93 14.26
C ALA A 188 -5.77 -10.64 13.00
N PHE A 189 -6.58 -11.69 13.18
CA PHE A 189 -7.15 -12.43 12.07
C PHE A 189 -8.54 -12.94 12.39
N TYR A 190 -9.33 -13.07 11.34
CA TYR A 190 -10.66 -13.69 11.35
C TYR A 190 -10.68 -14.92 10.47
N GLY A 191 -11.45 -15.92 10.87
CA GLY A 191 -11.74 -17.10 10.09
C GLY A 191 -12.99 -17.81 10.59
N GLU A 192 -13.48 -18.76 9.85
CA GLU A 192 -14.65 -19.56 10.20
C GLU A 192 -14.36 -21.05 10.05
N VAL A 193 -14.80 -21.84 11.02
CA VAL A 193 -14.74 -23.29 10.98
C VAL A 193 -16.16 -23.85 10.84
N TYR A 194 -16.37 -24.67 9.84
CA TYR A 194 -17.66 -25.23 9.48
C TYR A 194 -17.71 -26.74 9.78
N GLY A 195 -18.90 -27.25 10.11
CA GLY A 195 -19.14 -28.68 10.27
C GLY A 195 -18.61 -29.31 11.55
N THR A 196 -18.16 -28.51 12.54
CA THR A 196 -17.63 -29.03 13.79
C THR A 196 -18.64 -29.86 14.56
N GLN A 197 -19.92 -29.52 14.51
CA GLN A 197 -21.00 -30.28 15.14
C GLN A 197 -21.19 -31.68 14.52
N VAL A 198 -20.90 -31.82 13.23
CA VAL A 198 -21.01 -33.13 12.54
C VAL A 198 -19.93 -34.07 13.04
N LEU A 199 -18.73 -33.57 13.29
CA LEU A 199 -17.59 -34.40 13.70
C LEU A 199 -17.56 -34.65 15.22
N PHE A 200 -17.80 -33.60 16.03
CA PHE A 200 -17.63 -33.69 17.48
C PHE A 200 -18.94 -33.87 18.24
N GLY A 201 -20.07 -33.75 17.58
CA GLY A 201 -21.40 -33.66 18.19
C GLY A 201 -21.75 -32.20 18.53
N GLU A 202 -23.03 -31.93 18.77
CA GLU A 202 -23.53 -30.59 19.05
C GLU A 202 -23.04 -30.08 20.41
N SER A 203 -22.63 -28.80 20.44
CA SER A 203 -22.17 -28.09 21.66
C SER A 203 -21.02 -28.81 22.40
N LYS A 204 -20.18 -29.55 21.71
CA LYS A 204 -19.01 -30.23 22.29
C LYS A 204 -17.75 -29.41 22.21
N PRO A 205 -16.86 -29.51 23.20
CA PRO A 205 -15.58 -28.79 23.13
C PRO A 205 -14.64 -29.41 22.08
N PHE A 206 -13.93 -28.57 21.36
CA PHE A 206 -12.84 -28.97 20.46
C PHE A 206 -11.66 -28.01 20.60
N ILE A 207 -10.54 -28.35 20.00
CA ILE A 207 -9.32 -27.54 20.05
C ILE A 207 -9.04 -26.97 18.66
N PHE A 208 -8.76 -25.67 18.61
CA PHE A 208 -8.16 -25.07 17.44
C PHE A 208 -6.87 -24.33 17.81
N ARG A 209 -5.95 -24.25 16.87
CA ARG A 209 -4.67 -23.58 17.00
C ARG A 209 -4.50 -22.60 15.87
N ALA A 210 -3.83 -21.50 16.15
CA ALA A 210 -3.30 -20.62 15.13
C ALA A 210 -1.80 -20.42 15.36
N MET A 211 -1.04 -20.37 14.28
CA MET A 211 0.40 -20.31 14.34
C MET A 211 0.99 -19.62 13.11
N ILE A 212 2.19 -19.14 13.26
CA ILE A 212 3.03 -18.77 12.14
C ILE A 212 3.92 -19.96 11.77
N THR A 213 3.94 -20.32 10.50
CA THR A 213 4.86 -21.31 9.95
C THR A 213 5.81 -20.68 8.95
N ASP A 214 6.99 -21.26 8.78
CA ASP A 214 7.92 -20.87 7.71
C ASP A 214 7.45 -21.42 6.35
N LYS A 215 8.20 -21.12 5.28
CA LYS A 215 7.91 -21.61 3.91
C LYS A 215 7.83 -23.14 3.80
N SER A 216 8.51 -23.87 4.67
CA SER A 216 8.49 -25.35 4.68
C SER A 216 7.29 -25.92 5.44
N GLY A 217 6.45 -25.06 6.05
CA GLY A 217 5.33 -25.45 6.90
C GLY A 217 5.76 -25.78 8.33
N LYS A 218 7.01 -25.51 8.72
CA LYS A 218 7.50 -25.71 10.08
C LYS A 218 6.98 -24.63 11.01
N GLU A 219 6.40 -25.05 12.12
CA GLU A 219 5.85 -24.18 13.16
C GLU A 219 6.95 -23.32 13.82
N ILE A 220 6.66 -22.03 14.01
CA ILE A 220 7.48 -21.12 14.82
C ILE A 220 6.81 -21.01 16.21
N SER A 221 7.28 -21.82 17.14
CA SER A 221 6.60 -22.08 18.42
C SER A 221 6.30 -20.83 19.25
N LYS A 222 7.13 -19.76 19.15
CA LYS A 222 6.89 -18.47 19.81
C LYS A 222 5.61 -17.78 19.34
N HIS A 223 5.14 -18.07 18.12
CA HIS A 223 4.01 -17.43 17.47
C HIS A 223 2.87 -18.45 17.27
N THR A 224 2.66 -19.30 18.29
CA THR A 224 1.61 -20.31 18.31
C THR A 224 0.73 -20.12 19.53
N GLN A 225 -0.57 -20.20 19.32
CA GLN A 225 -1.57 -20.18 20.40
C GLN A 225 -2.63 -21.24 20.15
N GLN A 226 -3.24 -21.70 21.23
CA GLN A 226 -4.28 -22.74 21.22
C GLN A 226 -5.46 -22.29 22.06
N TRP A 227 -6.67 -22.57 21.56
CA TRP A 227 -7.91 -22.26 22.26
C TRP A 227 -8.88 -23.42 22.23
N ARG A 228 -9.84 -23.38 23.16
CA ARG A 228 -11.00 -24.26 23.14
C ARG A 228 -12.14 -23.54 22.44
N GLY A 229 -12.78 -24.23 21.50
CA GLY A 229 -14.03 -23.85 20.85
C GLY A 229 -15.17 -24.75 21.29
N THR A 230 -16.39 -24.30 21.03
CA THR A 230 -17.60 -25.13 21.17
C THR A 230 -18.12 -25.44 19.78
N SER A 231 -18.39 -26.71 19.51
CA SER A 231 -18.85 -27.14 18.19
C SER A 231 -20.23 -26.59 17.86
N ALA A 232 -20.36 -26.09 16.65
CA ALA A 232 -21.56 -25.53 16.07
C ALA A 232 -21.50 -25.70 14.54
N GLN A 233 -22.54 -25.29 13.84
CA GLN A 233 -22.58 -25.30 12.39
C GLN A 233 -21.51 -24.39 11.78
N ILE A 234 -21.37 -23.19 12.33
CA ILE A 234 -20.34 -22.19 11.99
C ILE A 234 -19.69 -21.75 13.30
N VAL A 235 -18.38 -21.84 13.39
CA VAL A 235 -17.62 -21.35 14.55
C VAL A 235 -16.70 -20.22 14.09
N PRO A 236 -17.02 -18.95 14.40
CA PRO A 236 -16.18 -17.83 14.07
C PRO A 236 -14.94 -17.81 14.98
N ILE A 237 -13.80 -17.48 14.38
CA ILE A 237 -12.53 -17.31 15.06
C ILE A 237 -12.07 -15.89 14.83
N LEU A 238 -12.03 -15.08 15.88
CA LEU A 238 -11.39 -13.76 15.87
C LEU A 238 -10.32 -13.75 16.97
N ARG A 239 -9.06 -13.72 16.60
CA ARG A 239 -7.92 -13.85 17.53
C ARG A 239 -6.75 -12.97 17.10
N THR A 240 -5.81 -12.81 18.01
CA THR A 240 -4.56 -12.10 17.78
C THR A 240 -3.38 -12.99 18.13
N LEU A 241 -2.31 -12.94 17.32
CA LEU A 241 -1.02 -13.55 17.62
C LEU A 241 0.00 -12.45 17.93
N ASP A 242 0.84 -12.66 18.94
CA ASP A 242 2.03 -11.83 19.17
C ASP A 242 3.07 -12.17 18.09
N ILE A 243 3.47 -11.18 17.29
CA ILE A 243 4.45 -11.28 16.22
C ILE A 243 5.62 -10.30 16.38
N LYS A 244 5.79 -9.70 17.59
CA LYS A 244 6.82 -8.69 17.83
C LYS A 244 8.23 -9.16 17.51
N ASP A 245 8.54 -10.43 17.79
CA ASP A 245 9.85 -11.04 17.58
C ASP A 245 9.97 -11.78 16.25
N LEU A 246 8.92 -11.74 15.41
CA LEU A 246 8.94 -12.37 14.09
C LEU A 246 9.91 -11.60 13.20
N GLN A 247 10.92 -12.28 12.71
CA GLN A 247 11.92 -11.70 11.81
C GLN A 247 11.32 -11.38 10.44
N ASP A 248 12.03 -10.54 9.68
CA ASP A 248 11.66 -10.29 8.29
C ASP A 248 11.69 -11.60 7.49
N GLY A 249 10.66 -11.81 6.69
CA GLY A 249 10.55 -13.04 5.93
C GLY A 249 9.16 -13.32 5.39
N GLU A 250 9.08 -14.40 4.64
CA GLU A 250 7.84 -14.95 4.14
C GLU A 250 7.39 -16.11 5.03
N TYR A 251 6.14 -16.07 5.46
CA TYR A 251 5.53 -17.00 6.41
C TYR A 251 4.12 -17.36 5.97
N ASN A 252 3.51 -18.34 6.65
CA ASN A 252 2.09 -18.59 6.58
C ASN A 252 1.45 -18.39 7.95
N LEU A 253 0.33 -17.69 7.99
CA LEU A 253 -0.62 -17.74 9.09
C LEU A 253 -1.48 -18.99 8.89
N ARG A 254 -1.39 -19.96 9.80
CA ARG A 254 -2.11 -21.21 9.73
C ARG A 254 -3.10 -21.33 10.87
N ILE A 255 -4.34 -21.72 10.54
CA ILE A 255 -5.37 -22.12 11.50
C ILE A 255 -5.60 -23.63 11.31
N GLU A 256 -5.64 -24.37 12.39
CA GLU A 256 -5.90 -25.81 12.35
C GLU A 256 -6.86 -26.27 13.45
N VAL A 257 -7.65 -27.27 13.14
CA VAL A 257 -8.51 -27.99 14.08
C VAL A 257 -7.87 -29.34 14.38
N ARG A 258 -7.86 -29.71 15.66
CA ARG A 258 -7.27 -30.98 16.15
C ARG A 258 -8.28 -31.84 16.87
N ASP A 259 -8.08 -33.15 16.81
CA ASP A 259 -8.83 -34.11 17.58
C ASP A 259 -8.34 -34.18 19.04
N LYS A 260 -9.00 -35.04 19.85
CA LYS A 260 -8.64 -35.28 21.25
C LYS A 260 -7.23 -35.88 21.43
N ASP A 261 -6.69 -36.50 20.41
CA ASP A 261 -5.35 -37.12 20.40
C ASP A 261 -4.30 -36.14 19.85
N ASN A 262 -4.67 -34.85 19.73
CA ASN A 262 -3.83 -33.76 19.24
C ASN A 262 -3.38 -33.91 17.77
N LYS A 263 -4.08 -34.73 16.99
CA LYS A 263 -3.82 -34.90 15.56
C LYS A 263 -4.57 -33.86 14.75
N VAL A 264 -3.91 -33.28 13.75
CA VAL A 264 -4.53 -32.29 12.83
C VAL A 264 -5.63 -33.01 12.02
N ILE A 265 -6.84 -32.48 12.07
CA ILE A 265 -7.99 -32.90 11.28
C ILE A 265 -8.03 -32.13 9.97
N GLU A 266 -7.95 -30.79 10.05
CA GLU A 266 -8.02 -29.89 8.92
C GLU A 266 -7.23 -28.60 9.24
N PHE A 267 -6.75 -27.93 8.22
CA PHE A 267 -6.09 -26.63 8.36
C PHE A 267 -6.35 -25.73 7.17
N SER A 268 -6.21 -24.42 7.38
CA SER A 268 -6.20 -23.40 6.35
C SER A 268 -5.04 -22.45 6.60
N GLU A 269 -4.41 -22.01 5.52
CA GLU A 269 -3.23 -21.14 5.56
C GLU A 269 -3.40 -19.91 4.70
N ARG A 270 -2.78 -18.82 5.15
CA ARG A 270 -2.61 -17.60 4.37
C ARG A 270 -1.15 -17.18 4.40
N ARG A 271 -0.58 -16.96 3.23
CA ARG A 271 0.76 -16.38 3.11
C ARG A 271 0.78 -14.96 3.66
N ILE A 272 1.82 -14.64 4.42
CA ILE A 272 2.11 -13.32 4.96
C ILE A 272 3.58 -12.98 4.73
N ASN A 273 3.85 -11.73 4.37
CA ASN A 273 5.20 -11.20 4.24
C ASN A 273 5.46 -10.28 5.43
N ARG A 274 6.37 -10.67 6.32
CA ARG A 274 6.81 -9.81 7.41
C ARG A 274 7.86 -8.84 6.88
N ALA A 275 7.56 -7.57 7.00
CA ALA A 275 8.43 -6.44 6.75
C ALA A 275 9.56 -6.67 5.73
N GLY A 276 9.36 -6.30 4.47
CA GLY A 276 10.42 -6.15 3.48
C GLY A 276 11.12 -7.42 2.98
N TYR A 277 10.48 -8.59 3.11
CA TYR A 277 11.03 -9.83 2.53
C TYR A 277 11.36 -9.68 1.03
N ILE A 278 12.62 -9.88 0.69
CA ILE A 278 13.04 -10.05 -0.71
C ILE A 278 12.84 -11.53 -1.07
N ASP A 279 11.83 -11.84 -1.86
CA ASP A 279 11.70 -13.17 -2.44
C ASP A 279 12.84 -13.42 -3.45
N LYS A 280 13.93 -14.02 -2.97
CA LYS A 280 15.07 -14.41 -3.83
C LYS A 280 14.66 -15.41 -4.91
N THR A 281 13.57 -16.16 -4.69
CA THR A 281 13.06 -17.15 -5.66
C THR A 281 12.20 -16.47 -6.73
N ALA A 282 11.33 -15.52 -6.36
CA ALA A 282 10.61 -14.71 -7.33
C ALA A 282 11.57 -13.81 -8.13
N MET A 283 12.65 -13.34 -7.49
CA MET A 283 13.74 -12.64 -8.18
C MET A 283 14.53 -13.57 -9.12
N SER A 284 14.57 -14.89 -8.85
CA SER A 284 15.31 -15.87 -9.67
C SER A 284 14.44 -16.59 -10.69
N SER A 285 13.11 -16.67 -10.51
CA SER A 285 12.24 -17.45 -11.40
C SER A 285 11.93 -16.75 -12.73
N ASP A 286 11.96 -15.43 -12.78
CA ASP A 286 11.78 -14.67 -14.03
C ASP A 286 13.10 -14.42 -14.79
N VAL A 287 14.25 -14.72 -14.20
CA VAL A 287 15.55 -14.43 -14.80
C VAL A 287 16.50 -15.62 -14.68
N ASN A 288 16.20 -16.71 -15.41
CA ASN A 288 17.24 -17.67 -15.82
C ASN A 288 18.19 -17.08 -16.90
N ALA A 289 18.04 -15.80 -17.22
CA ALA A 289 18.97 -15.05 -18.04
C ALA A 289 20.07 -14.45 -17.16
N ALA A 290 21.32 -14.57 -17.55
CA ALA A 290 22.43 -13.88 -16.90
C ALA A 290 22.12 -12.38 -16.83
N LEU A 291 22.34 -11.76 -15.66
CA LEU A 291 22.17 -10.31 -15.50
C LEU A 291 22.91 -9.56 -16.61
N PRO A 292 22.32 -8.51 -17.21
CA PRO A 292 23.01 -7.72 -18.22
C PRO A 292 24.33 -7.17 -17.70
N ALA A 293 25.32 -7.08 -18.61
CA ALA A 293 26.69 -6.68 -18.26
C ALA A 293 26.75 -5.32 -17.54
N TYR A 294 25.84 -4.41 -17.87
CA TYR A 294 25.72 -3.12 -17.20
C TYR A 294 25.47 -3.26 -15.69
N PHE A 295 24.49 -4.08 -15.28
CA PHE A 295 24.17 -4.28 -13.88
C PHE A 295 25.24 -5.09 -13.14
N LEU A 296 25.98 -5.95 -13.86
CA LEU A 296 27.15 -6.65 -13.33
C LEU A 296 28.39 -5.74 -13.20
N SER A 297 28.44 -4.59 -13.88
CA SER A 297 29.58 -3.66 -13.80
C SER A 297 29.74 -2.98 -12.44
N PHE A 298 28.69 -2.94 -11.62
CA PHE A 298 28.75 -2.42 -10.27
C PHE A 298 29.43 -3.44 -9.35
N GLN A 299 30.70 -3.20 -9.00
CA GLN A 299 31.52 -4.14 -8.22
C GLN A 299 31.67 -3.74 -6.74
N ASP A 300 31.35 -2.49 -6.38
CA ASP A 300 31.40 -2.00 -5.01
C ASP A 300 30.00 -2.03 -4.41
N SER A 301 29.80 -2.86 -3.39
CA SER A 301 28.51 -3.03 -2.72
C SER A 301 28.05 -1.77 -1.99
N ALA A 302 28.96 -0.98 -1.41
CA ALA A 302 28.60 0.24 -0.72
C ALA A 302 28.13 1.33 -1.70
N GLN A 303 28.85 1.49 -2.80
CA GLN A 303 28.46 2.42 -3.86
C GLN A 303 27.15 2.00 -4.54
N LEU A 304 26.95 0.71 -4.79
CA LEU A 304 25.71 0.21 -5.38
C LEU A 304 24.53 0.40 -4.42
N TYR A 305 24.71 0.14 -3.13
CA TYR A 305 23.68 0.38 -2.14
C TYR A 305 23.31 1.89 -2.06
N GLU A 306 24.31 2.77 -2.09
CA GLU A 306 24.05 4.21 -2.17
C GLU A 306 23.24 4.59 -3.42
N LYS A 307 23.59 4.06 -4.59
CA LYS A 307 22.82 4.25 -5.83
C LYS A 307 21.38 3.74 -5.72
N ILE A 308 21.17 2.62 -5.07
CA ILE A 308 19.84 2.07 -4.82
C ILE A 308 19.03 3.02 -3.93
N LEU A 309 19.63 3.66 -2.93
CA LEU A 309 18.93 4.64 -2.08
C LEU A 309 18.41 5.85 -2.86
N TYR A 310 19.06 6.25 -3.95
CA TYR A 310 18.55 7.30 -4.83
C TYR A 310 17.23 6.95 -5.54
N LEU A 311 16.85 5.67 -5.55
CA LEU A 311 15.56 5.21 -6.09
C LEU A 311 14.38 5.45 -5.13
N MET A 312 14.65 5.85 -3.88
CA MET A 312 13.62 6.09 -2.85
C MET A 312 12.46 6.98 -3.30
N PRO A 313 12.70 8.11 -4.02
CA PRO A 313 11.61 8.97 -4.49
C PRO A 313 10.60 8.27 -5.40
N ILE A 314 11.06 7.36 -6.26
CA ILE A 314 10.22 6.63 -7.23
C ILE A 314 9.87 5.21 -6.79
N ALA A 315 10.37 4.78 -5.64
CA ALA A 315 10.14 3.42 -5.14
C ALA A 315 8.74 3.29 -4.55
N GLN A 316 8.17 2.10 -4.70
CA GLN A 316 6.95 1.71 -4.00
C GLN A 316 7.25 1.38 -2.53
N ASP A 317 6.23 1.33 -1.67
CA ASP A 317 6.42 1.12 -0.23
C ASP A 317 7.21 -0.15 0.08
N ASN A 318 6.94 -1.24 -0.63
CA ASN A 318 7.67 -2.49 -0.47
C ASN A 318 9.16 -2.38 -0.87
N ASP A 319 9.43 -1.70 -1.99
CA ASP A 319 10.82 -1.44 -2.43
C ASP A 319 11.53 -0.50 -1.44
N ARG A 320 10.84 0.57 -0.98
CA ARG A 320 11.39 1.52 0.02
C ARG A 320 11.79 0.81 1.31
N PHE A 321 10.89 -0.04 1.81
CA PHE A 321 11.17 -0.80 3.01
C PHE A 321 12.38 -1.73 2.83
N THR A 322 12.43 -2.46 1.70
CA THR A 322 13.54 -3.32 1.33
C THR A 322 14.86 -2.55 1.28
N MET A 323 14.88 -1.40 0.62
CA MET A 323 16.07 -0.53 0.52
C MET A 323 16.56 -0.08 1.89
N GLN A 324 15.66 0.33 2.77
CA GLN A 324 16.01 0.89 4.09
C GLN A 324 16.46 -0.17 5.10
N ASN A 325 15.85 -1.36 5.07
CA ASN A 325 15.98 -2.30 6.18
C ASN A 325 16.73 -3.58 5.84
N GLN A 326 16.91 -3.91 4.56
CA GLN A 326 17.51 -5.19 4.16
C GLN A 326 18.76 -5.05 3.31
N LEU A 327 18.76 -4.12 2.36
CA LEU A 327 19.86 -4.02 1.40
C LEU A 327 21.16 -3.51 2.02
N GLY A 328 21.11 -2.81 3.15
CA GLY A 328 22.33 -2.30 3.82
C GLY A 328 23.32 -3.39 4.29
N LYS A 329 22.85 -4.65 4.41
CA LYS A 329 23.68 -5.82 4.79
C LYS A 329 23.66 -6.91 3.69
N ALA A 330 23.14 -6.62 2.52
CA ALA A 330 23.03 -7.58 1.43
C ALA A 330 24.38 -7.77 0.73
N ASP A 331 24.60 -8.97 0.20
CA ASP A 331 25.76 -9.24 -0.65
C ASP A 331 25.63 -8.50 -2.00
N LEU A 332 26.76 -8.35 -2.70
CA LEU A 332 26.83 -7.63 -3.97
C LEU A 332 25.87 -8.20 -5.02
N LYS A 333 25.75 -9.52 -5.10
CA LYS A 333 24.87 -10.19 -6.06
C LYS A 333 23.40 -9.87 -5.79
N THR A 334 22.99 -9.83 -4.53
CA THR A 334 21.63 -9.43 -4.12
C THR A 334 21.35 -7.97 -4.48
N LEU A 335 22.31 -7.07 -4.27
CA LEU A 335 22.18 -5.66 -4.65
C LEU A 335 22.06 -5.49 -6.17
N GLN A 336 22.90 -6.17 -6.95
CA GLN A 336 22.85 -6.14 -8.42
C GLN A 336 21.51 -6.67 -8.94
N LEU A 337 21.02 -7.76 -8.36
CA LEU A 337 19.74 -8.36 -8.73
C LEU A 337 18.56 -7.46 -8.38
N PHE A 338 18.56 -6.86 -7.17
CA PHE A 338 17.54 -5.88 -6.79
C PHE A 338 17.54 -4.68 -7.74
N HIS A 339 18.72 -4.11 -8.04
CA HIS A 339 18.88 -2.96 -8.92
C HIS A 339 18.36 -3.25 -10.33
N TYR A 340 18.70 -4.40 -10.90
CA TYR A 340 18.18 -4.84 -12.19
C TYR A 340 16.66 -5.01 -12.17
N ASN A 341 16.13 -5.77 -11.21
CA ASN A 341 14.71 -6.06 -11.14
C ASN A 341 13.85 -4.80 -10.89
N PHE A 342 14.37 -3.82 -10.17
CA PHE A 342 13.71 -2.54 -9.98
C PHE A 342 13.44 -1.84 -11.32
N TRP A 343 14.39 -1.86 -12.23
CA TRP A 343 14.28 -1.28 -13.56
C TRP A 343 13.54 -2.17 -14.55
N TYR A 344 13.76 -3.47 -14.48
CA TYR A 344 13.07 -4.44 -15.32
C TYR A 344 11.54 -4.40 -15.13
N LYS A 345 11.07 -4.27 -13.90
CA LYS A 345 9.64 -4.12 -13.62
C LYS A 345 9.04 -2.85 -14.22
N ARG A 346 9.82 -1.80 -14.38
CA ARG A 346 9.38 -0.50 -14.94
C ARG A 346 9.49 -0.42 -16.44
N ASN A 347 10.52 -0.99 -16.99
CA ASN A 347 10.76 -1.07 -18.43
C ASN A 347 11.39 -2.42 -18.77
N PRO A 348 10.58 -3.46 -19.03
CA PRO A 348 11.09 -4.78 -19.38
C PRO A 348 11.88 -4.82 -20.68
N THR A 349 11.62 -3.88 -21.60
CA THR A 349 12.26 -3.82 -22.93
C THR A 349 13.68 -3.31 -22.84
N ASP A 350 13.92 -2.27 -22.05
CA ASP A 350 15.26 -1.67 -21.88
C ASP A 350 15.45 -1.12 -20.45
N PRO A 351 15.73 -2.01 -19.48
CA PRO A 351 15.98 -1.61 -18.09
C PRO A 351 17.22 -0.72 -17.93
N GLU A 352 18.24 -0.95 -18.75
CA GLU A 352 19.50 -0.20 -18.72
C GLU A 352 19.30 1.26 -19.14
N ALA A 353 18.56 1.52 -20.21
CA ALA A 353 18.29 2.88 -20.66
C ALA A 353 17.56 3.68 -19.57
N SER A 354 16.52 3.09 -18.96
CA SER A 354 15.79 3.75 -17.87
C SER A 354 16.66 4.01 -16.63
N CYS A 355 17.55 3.07 -16.29
CA CYS A 355 18.52 3.26 -15.22
C CYS A 355 19.47 4.42 -15.50
N ARG A 356 20.06 4.48 -16.69
CA ARG A 356 20.99 5.54 -17.09
C ARG A 356 20.34 6.91 -17.14
N GLU A 357 19.12 6.99 -17.65
CA GLU A 357 18.35 8.24 -17.66
C GLU A 357 18.13 8.75 -16.23
N TYR A 358 17.71 7.88 -15.32
CA TYR A 358 17.50 8.25 -13.93
C TYR A 358 18.82 8.62 -13.22
N GLU A 359 19.92 7.92 -13.50
CA GLU A 359 21.24 8.28 -12.97
C GLU A 359 21.69 9.68 -13.43
N GLN A 360 21.34 10.09 -14.64
CA GLN A 360 21.62 11.45 -15.09
C GLN A 360 20.81 12.47 -14.27
N ARG A 361 19.54 12.20 -14.02
CA ARG A 361 18.71 13.06 -13.15
C ARG A 361 19.23 13.14 -11.72
N THR A 362 19.73 12.02 -11.17
CA THR A 362 20.33 12.06 -9.82
C THR A 362 21.55 12.96 -9.76
N LYS A 363 22.39 12.98 -10.80
CA LYS A 363 23.53 13.93 -10.87
C LYS A 363 23.06 15.38 -10.91
N GLU A 364 22.01 15.70 -11.66
CA GLU A 364 21.45 17.03 -11.73
C GLU A 364 20.90 17.46 -10.36
N VAL A 365 20.22 16.55 -9.67
CA VAL A 365 19.66 16.78 -8.34
C VAL A 365 20.74 16.99 -7.30
N GLU A 366 21.81 16.19 -7.31
CA GLU A 366 22.96 16.39 -6.41
C GLU A 366 23.64 17.74 -6.65
N ALA A 367 23.82 18.13 -7.90
CA ALA A 367 24.42 19.42 -8.24
C ALA A 367 23.57 20.62 -7.83
N ALA A 368 22.22 20.47 -7.91
CA ALA A 368 21.30 21.57 -7.67
C ALA A 368 20.83 21.70 -6.21
N PHE A 369 20.73 20.59 -5.47
CA PHE A 369 20.03 20.53 -4.19
C PHE A 369 20.81 19.90 -3.05
N LEU A 370 22.09 19.56 -3.22
CA LEU A 370 22.95 19.12 -2.11
C LEU A 370 23.00 20.21 -1.04
N TYR A 371 22.74 19.86 0.23
CA TYR A 371 22.68 20.84 1.30
C TYR A 371 23.23 20.30 2.63
N ARG A 372 24.32 20.92 3.15
CA ARG A 372 24.87 20.70 4.50
C ARG A 372 24.86 19.24 4.98
N GLY A 373 25.31 18.30 4.13
CA GLY A 373 25.36 16.87 4.44
C GLY A 373 24.10 16.08 4.12
N LYS A 374 22.97 16.73 3.72
CA LYS A 374 21.84 16.05 3.08
C LYS A 374 22.16 15.84 1.62
N LYS A 375 22.04 14.62 1.13
CA LYS A 375 22.08 14.32 -0.31
C LYS A 375 20.95 15.05 -1.03
N GLY A 376 21.15 15.42 -2.29
CA GLY A 376 20.14 16.15 -3.05
C GLY A 376 18.77 15.47 -3.06
N TRP A 377 18.73 14.15 -3.22
CA TRP A 377 17.49 13.36 -3.20
C TRP A 377 16.74 13.36 -1.86
N GLN A 378 17.42 13.69 -0.76
CA GLN A 378 16.84 13.78 0.59
C GLN A 378 16.20 15.15 0.87
N THR A 379 16.45 16.15 0.00
CA THR A 379 15.76 17.43 0.07
C THR A 379 14.39 17.31 -0.61
N ASP A 380 13.43 18.13 -0.18
CA ASP A 380 12.09 18.10 -0.80
C ASP A 380 12.11 18.47 -2.29
N ARG A 381 12.95 19.46 -2.68
CA ARG A 381 13.12 19.81 -4.09
C ARG A 381 13.71 18.67 -4.91
N GLY A 382 14.75 18.01 -4.40
CA GLY A 382 15.38 16.88 -5.08
C GLY A 382 14.47 15.67 -5.18
N ARG A 383 13.72 15.37 -4.12
CA ARG A 383 12.70 14.32 -4.12
C ARG A 383 11.64 14.56 -5.19
N VAL A 384 11.07 15.76 -5.21
CA VAL A 384 10.03 16.14 -6.18
C VAL A 384 10.57 16.07 -7.61
N TYR A 385 11.80 16.57 -7.85
CA TYR A 385 12.43 16.49 -9.15
C TYR A 385 12.63 15.04 -9.64
N LEU A 386 13.08 14.15 -8.75
CA LEU A 386 13.29 12.74 -9.10
C LEU A 386 11.98 11.99 -9.32
N GLN A 387 10.93 12.36 -8.60
CA GLN A 387 9.65 11.66 -8.64
C GLN A 387 8.73 12.12 -9.78
N TYR A 388 8.78 13.43 -10.12
CA TYR A 388 7.85 14.04 -11.07
C TYR A 388 8.53 14.59 -12.33
N GLY A 389 9.87 14.52 -12.40
CA GLY A 389 10.66 15.04 -13.49
C GLY A 389 11.05 16.51 -13.28
N LYS A 390 11.62 17.11 -14.35
CA LYS A 390 12.02 18.50 -14.37
C LYS A 390 10.79 19.42 -14.52
N PRO A 391 10.62 20.46 -13.68
CA PRO A 391 9.51 21.40 -13.85
C PRO A 391 9.62 22.18 -15.16
N ASN A 392 8.50 22.46 -15.80
CA ASN A 392 8.45 23.28 -17.00
C ASN A 392 8.74 24.74 -16.68
N THR A 393 8.22 25.24 -15.56
CA THR A 393 8.45 26.59 -15.07
C THR A 393 8.89 26.55 -13.61
N ARG A 394 9.86 27.39 -13.26
CA ARG A 394 10.36 27.55 -11.90
C ARG A 394 10.41 29.02 -11.57
N ILE A 395 9.56 29.47 -10.65
CA ILE A 395 9.50 30.82 -10.13
C ILE A 395 10.24 30.83 -8.80
N VAL A 396 11.28 31.67 -8.70
CA VAL A 396 12.07 31.83 -7.49
C VAL A 396 11.83 33.22 -6.94
N ARG A 397 11.47 33.30 -5.67
CA ARG A 397 11.34 34.56 -4.95
C ARG A 397 12.28 34.58 -3.76
N PRO A 398 13.27 35.46 -3.76
CA PRO A 398 14.14 35.64 -2.60
C PRO A 398 13.35 36.24 -1.43
N SER A 399 13.92 36.15 -0.24
CA SER A 399 13.33 36.76 0.95
C SER A 399 13.13 38.26 0.79
N ASN A 400 11.98 38.77 1.26
CA ASN A 400 11.74 40.17 1.49
C ASN A 400 11.12 40.38 2.89
N PRO A 401 10.84 41.63 3.33
CA PRO A 401 10.23 41.86 4.64
C PRO A 401 8.86 41.22 4.85
N ASP A 402 8.10 40.98 3.77
CA ASP A 402 6.69 40.56 3.82
C ASP A 402 6.52 39.07 3.69
N TYR A 403 7.49 38.31 3.16
CA TYR A 403 7.40 36.86 2.99
C TYR A 403 8.74 36.14 3.10
N TRP A 404 8.67 34.85 3.42
CA TRP A 404 9.79 33.92 3.38
C TRP A 404 10.26 33.68 1.95
N PRO A 405 11.53 33.31 1.72
CA PRO A 405 11.96 32.84 0.41
C PRO A 405 11.08 31.66 -0.02
N PHE A 406 10.61 31.65 -1.26
CA PHE A 406 9.83 30.56 -1.79
C PHE A 406 10.13 30.28 -3.26
N GLU A 407 9.81 29.08 -3.68
CA GLU A 407 9.82 28.65 -5.07
C GLU A 407 8.48 28.01 -5.43
N ILE A 408 7.97 28.33 -6.63
CA ILE A 408 6.83 27.66 -7.25
C ILE A 408 7.33 26.92 -8.46
N TRP A 409 7.11 25.60 -8.47
CA TRP A 409 7.38 24.74 -9.62
C TRP A 409 6.07 24.40 -10.30
N HIS A 410 6.02 24.59 -11.62
CA HIS A 410 4.86 24.26 -12.42
C HIS A 410 5.23 23.21 -13.46
N TYR A 411 4.45 22.13 -13.49
CA TYR A 411 4.52 21.03 -14.41
C TYR A 411 3.31 21.08 -15.33
N TYR A 412 3.51 21.19 -16.64
CA TYR A 412 2.44 21.03 -17.62
C TYR A 412 2.04 19.57 -17.67
N GLU A 413 3.05 18.68 -17.62
CA GLU A 413 2.93 17.24 -17.49
C GLU A 413 4.09 16.73 -16.65
N THR A 414 3.82 15.81 -15.72
CA THR A 414 4.81 15.12 -14.91
C THR A 414 5.17 13.80 -15.53
N ASP A 415 6.29 13.18 -15.13
CA ASP A 415 6.66 11.82 -15.54
C ASP A 415 5.60 10.75 -15.19
N ASN A 416 4.74 11.06 -14.22
CA ASN A 416 3.63 10.19 -13.81
C ASN A 416 2.31 10.54 -14.54
N ASN A 417 2.38 11.23 -15.70
CA ASN A 417 1.25 11.65 -16.51
C ASN A 417 0.19 12.52 -15.78
N LEU A 418 0.60 13.27 -14.76
CA LEU A 418 -0.25 14.26 -14.11
C LEU A 418 -0.10 15.60 -14.82
N HIS A 419 -1.22 16.19 -15.24
CA HIS A 419 -1.20 17.44 -15.97
C HIS A 419 -1.48 18.63 -15.06
N ASN A 420 -0.85 19.78 -15.40
CA ASN A 420 -1.05 21.07 -14.75
C ASN A 420 -0.91 21.00 -13.23
N ARG A 421 0.26 20.61 -12.75
CA ARG A 421 0.57 20.40 -11.33
C ARG A 421 1.59 21.41 -10.83
N ARG A 422 1.46 21.79 -9.53
CA ARG A 422 2.29 22.79 -8.90
C ARG A 422 2.80 22.31 -7.55
N PHE A 423 4.00 22.79 -7.21
CA PHE A 423 4.65 22.60 -5.92
C PHE A 423 5.12 23.95 -5.41
N LEU A 424 4.87 24.25 -4.16
CA LEU A 424 5.34 25.43 -3.46
C LEU A 424 6.31 25.03 -2.36
N PHE A 425 7.52 25.50 -2.47
CA PHE A 425 8.57 25.34 -1.46
C PHE A 425 8.86 26.67 -0.78
N TYR A 426 9.26 26.63 0.51
CA TYR A 426 9.63 27.81 1.26
C TYR A 426 10.79 27.51 2.21
N ASP A 427 11.48 28.57 2.66
CA ASP A 427 12.64 28.44 3.57
C ASP A 427 12.49 29.40 4.76
N THR A 428 12.00 28.88 5.88
CA THR A 428 11.84 29.64 7.14
C THR A 428 13.14 29.74 7.93
N ALA A 429 14.10 28.87 7.66
CA ALA A 429 15.41 28.87 8.30
C ALA A 429 16.42 29.82 7.62
N LEU A 430 16.07 30.36 6.45
CA LEU A 430 16.96 31.19 5.61
C LEU A 430 18.30 30.49 5.30
N GLY A 431 18.25 29.19 5.24
CA GLY A 431 19.43 28.33 5.06
C GLY A 431 19.65 27.87 3.62
N GLY A 432 18.65 28.00 2.75
CA GLY A 432 18.68 27.53 1.37
C GLY A 432 18.11 26.12 1.16
N ASP A 433 17.78 25.37 2.24
CA ASP A 433 17.03 24.12 2.16
C ASP A 433 15.53 24.46 2.18
N MET A 434 14.92 24.41 1.01
CA MET A 434 13.50 24.73 0.87
C MET A 434 12.65 23.49 1.10
N GLU A 435 11.75 23.57 2.07
CA GLU A 435 10.79 22.53 2.41
C GLU A 435 9.51 22.65 1.57
N LEU A 436 8.89 21.52 1.26
CA LEU A 436 7.61 21.50 0.54
C LEU A 436 6.49 21.97 1.46
N LEU A 437 5.95 23.15 1.15
CA LEU A 437 4.84 23.75 1.90
C LEU A 437 3.47 23.31 1.39
N HIS A 438 3.30 23.26 0.08
CA HIS A 438 2.00 22.96 -0.54
C HIS A 438 2.16 22.41 -1.95
N SER A 439 1.24 21.52 -2.34
CA SER A 439 1.10 21.05 -3.73
C SER A 439 -0.36 20.78 -4.07
N ASP A 440 -0.71 20.87 -5.35
CA ASP A 440 -2.00 20.41 -5.89
C ASP A 440 -1.93 18.95 -6.38
N VAL A 441 -0.78 18.30 -6.27
CA VAL A 441 -0.62 16.87 -6.57
C VAL A 441 -1.32 16.02 -5.52
N PRO A 442 -2.12 14.99 -5.90
CA PRO A 442 -2.92 14.19 -4.97
C PRO A 442 -2.13 13.54 -3.82
N ALA A 443 -0.94 13.04 -4.05
CA ALA A 443 -0.13 12.32 -3.06
C ALA A 443 0.82 13.21 -2.24
N GLU A 444 0.75 14.54 -2.40
CA GLU A 444 1.68 15.48 -1.79
C GLU A 444 1.05 16.33 -0.70
N VAL A 445 1.91 17.04 0.03
CA VAL A 445 1.50 17.92 1.14
C VAL A 445 0.48 18.95 0.67
N LYS A 446 -0.71 18.95 1.29
CA LYS A 446 -1.77 19.94 1.04
C LYS A 446 -1.94 20.83 2.26
N ASN A 447 -1.36 21.98 2.20
CA ASN A 447 -1.48 22.99 3.24
C ASN A 447 -2.35 24.14 2.73
N PHE A 448 -3.56 24.26 3.25
CA PHE A 448 -4.51 25.29 2.83
C PHE A 448 -4.20 26.67 3.44
N ALA A 449 -3.38 26.72 4.48
CA ALA A 449 -2.87 27.96 5.07
C ALA A 449 -1.52 28.40 4.45
N TRP A 450 -1.15 27.84 3.30
CA TRP A 450 0.14 28.13 2.66
C TRP A 450 0.38 29.61 2.40
N LYS A 451 -0.66 30.35 2.08
CA LYS A 451 -0.60 31.80 1.80
C LYS A 451 -0.15 32.57 3.04
N GLU A 452 -0.80 32.26 4.16
CA GLU A 452 -0.49 32.87 5.45
C GLU A 452 0.89 32.44 5.93
N MET A 453 1.27 31.18 5.71
CA MET A 453 2.57 30.67 6.14
C MET A 453 3.73 31.26 5.35
N VAL A 454 3.59 31.48 4.05
CA VAL A 454 4.62 32.17 3.27
C VAL A 454 4.78 33.64 3.75
N ARG A 455 3.68 34.28 4.15
CA ARG A 455 3.63 35.65 4.62
C ARG A 455 3.98 35.83 6.10
N SER A 456 3.90 34.79 6.92
CA SER A 456 4.07 34.92 8.36
C SER A 456 5.52 35.10 8.82
N ARG A 457 6.29 35.86 8.06
CA ARG A 457 7.63 36.23 8.52
C ARG A 457 7.49 37.21 9.69
N PRO A 458 8.00 36.88 10.91
CA PRO A 458 7.97 37.84 12.02
C PRO A 458 8.72 39.11 11.63
N ALA A 459 8.04 40.21 11.64
CA ALA A 459 8.64 41.54 11.38
C ALA A 459 9.71 41.95 12.45
N ALA A 460 10.08 41.06 13.33
CA ALA A 460 10.83 41.35 14.53
C ALA A 460 12.18 40.64 14.58
N LEU A 461 13.13 41.15 13.78
CA LEU A 461 14.54 41.06 14.21
C LEU A 461 15.15 42.46 14.39
N ASN A 462 14.38 43.53 14.34
CA ASN A 462 14.81 44.89 14.66
C ASN A 462 13.78 45.57 15.58
N MET A 463 13.59 45.04 16.79
CA MET A 463 12.83 45.77 17.82
C MET A 463 13.72 46.77 18.54
N SER A 464 14.01 47.89 17.89
CA SER A 464 14.48 49.08 18.57
C SER A 464 13.76 50.38 18.17
N ASP A 465 12.73 50.32 17.32
CA ASP A 465 11.99 51.52 16.93
C ASP A 465 10.48 51.37 16.96
N ALA A 466 9.82 52.37 17.56
CA ALA A 466 8.35 52.53 17.62
C ALA A 466 7.69 52.74 16.22
N SER A 467 8.44 52.65 15.14
CA SER A 467 7.99 52.66 13.76
C SER A 467 7.46 51.28 13.28
N ALA A 468 7.72 50.18 14.03
CA ALA A 468 7.27 48.85 13.68
C ALA A 468 5.74 48.67 13.76
N VAL A 469 5.04 49.46 14.59
CA VAL A 469 3.56 49.43 14.69
C VAL A 469 2.89 49.99 13.43
N ASN A 470 3.57 50.90 12.71
CA ASN A 470 3.06 51.45 11.46
C ASN A 470 3.39 50.56 10.23
N ALA A 471 4.34 49.62 10.33
CA ALA A 471 4.67 48.71 9.25
C ALA A 471 3.61 47.61 9.07
N ALA A 472 2.95 47.17 10.16
CA ALA A 472 1.85 46.22 10.10
C ALA A 472 0.59 46.77 9.38
N GLN A 473 0.47 48.11 9.25
CA GLN A 473 -0.63 48.77 8.53
C GLN A 473 -0.28 49.12 7.07
N ARG A 474 0.97 48.92 6.65
CA ARG A 474 1.42 49.16 5.27
C ARG A 474 1.67 47.83 4.52
N SER A 475 0.91 46.80 4.77
CA SER A 475 0.87 45.67 3.85
C SER A 475 0.27 46.18 2.54
N ASP A 476 1.13 46.31 1.53
CA ASP A 476 0.73 46.69 0.18
C ASP A 476 -0.38 45.70 -0.29
N PRO A 477 -1.60 46.18 -0.61
CA PRO A 477 -2.65 45.31 -1.14
C PRO A 477 -2.20 44.56 -2.39
N PHE A 478 -1.24 45.11 -3.16
CA PHE A 478 -0.68 44.43 -4.33
C PHE A 478 0.19 43.21 -3.99
N SER A 479 0.84 43.14 -2.82
CA SER A 479 1.63 41.97 -2.41
C SER A 479 0.77 40.80 -2.01
N ARG A 480 -0.49 41.00 -1.63
CA ARG A 480 -1.42 39.96 -1.28
C ARG A 480 -1.84 39.12 -2.48
N ASP A 481 -2.01 39.74 -3.62
CA ASP A 481 -2.47 39.06 -4.85
C ASP A 481 -1.29 38.48 -5.64
N GLU A 482 -0.06 38.97 -5.44
CA GLU A 482 1.10 38.53 -6.21
C GLU A 482 1.39 37.03 -6.02
N ILE A 483 1.42 36.52 -4.77
CA ILE A 483 1.70 35.10 -4.48
C ILE A 483 0.61 34.20 -5.06
N GLU A 484 -0.66 34.64 -4.96
CA GLU A 484 -1.79 33.90 -5.56
C GLU A 484 -1.72 33.91 -7.08
N ASN A 485 -1.43 35.07 -7.67
CA ASN A 485 -1.28 35.22 -9.11
C ASN A 485 -0.16 34.33 -9.64
N LEU A 486 0.99 34.31 -8.95
CA LEU A 486 2.10 33.42 -9.30
C LEU A 486 1.76 31.93 -9.15
N TRP A 487 0.90 31.58 -8.20
CA TRP A 487 0.42 30.19 -8.04
C TRP A 487 -0.55 29.79 -9.15
N TYR A 488 -1.51 30.64 -9.49
CA TYR A 488 -2.55 30.28 -10.47
C TYR A 488 -2.14 30.57 -11.92
N SER A 489 -1.24 31.51 -12.14
CA SER A 489 -0.72 31.90 -13.46
C SER A 489 0.80 32.02 -13.44
N PRO A 490 1.53 30.91 -13.33
CA PRO A 490 2.98 30.89 -13.29
C PRO A 490 3.55 31.09 -14.70
N HIS A 491 3.78 32.32 -15.09
CA HIS A 491 4.43 32.77 -16.35
C HIS A 491 5.82 33.29 -16.12
#